data_90c6a2dadcd6d97d759cc28981fda699
#
_entry.id   90c6a2dadcd6d97d759cc28981fda699
#
_cell.length_a   1.000
_cell.length_b   1.000
_cell.length_c   1.000
_cell.angle_alpha   90.00
_cell.angle_beta   90.00
_cell.angle_gamma   90.00
#
_symmetry.space_group_name_H-M   'P 1'
#
loop_
_entity.id
_entity.type
_entity.pdbx_description
1 polymer ?
#
loop_
_entity_poly.entity_id
_entity_poly.type
_entity_poly.pdbx_seq_one_letter_code
_entity_poly.pdbx_strand_id
1 'polypeptide(L)'
;VNRLPKSVQPSQHPDRVDLTPTPLVTIDGETAKDFDDAVYAKALGGRKGWQVIVAIADVANYVKPNSALDTEAQNRTTSVYLPSFVVPMLPEGLSNELCSLKPDVFRLALVCEMTVSVKGIVREHKFYEAVIRSHGRLTYEQVQAHLDEGASLPCNKQDMPGVLTSVAALKQVFLAFSQAKDDRGGLDFNSREGVIE
;
A
#
# COMPACT_ATOMS: atom_id res chain seq x y z
N VAL A 1 22.13 -8.34 -2.21
CA VAL A 1 21.70 -6.98 -1.87
C VAL A 1 22.67 -5.93 -2.40
N ASN A 2 23.98 -6.04 -2.14
CA ASN A 2 24.99 -5.02 -2.54
C ASN A 2 25.09 -4.75 -4.07
N ARG A 3 24.48 -5.59 -4.90
CA ARG A 3 24.41 -5.43 -6.38
C ARG A 3 23.09 -4.84 -6.85
N LEU A 4 22.13 -4.64 -5.98
CA LEU A 4 20.85 -4.03 -6.31
C LEU A 4 20.99 -2.51 -6.43
N PRO A 5 20.15 -1.84 -7.25
CA PRO A 5 20.14 -0.39 -7.34
C PRO A 5 19.80 0.20 -5.96
N LYS A 6 20.36 1.37 -5.66
CA LYS A 6 20.10 2.06 -4.39
C LYS A 6 18.86 2.97 -4.44
N SER A 7 18.41 3.31 -5.63
CA SER A 7 17.26 4.17 -5.88
C SER A 7 16.58 3.81 -7.20
N VAL A 8 15.33 4.18 -7.33
CA VAL A 8 14.55 4.11 -8.56
C VAL A 8 14.45 5.51 -9.17
N GLN A 9 14.57 5.60 -10.50
CA GLN A 9 14.28 6.83 -11.25
C GLN A 9 13.26 6.51 -12.34
N PRO A 10 12.17 7.28 -12.49
CA PRO A 10 11.16 7.02 -13.52
C PRO A 10 11.72 6.91 -14.93
N SER A 11 12.71 7.74 -15.26
CA SER A 11 13.38 7.72 -16.58
C SER A 11 14.10 6.42 -16.93
N GLN A 12 14.40 5.58 -15.93
CA GLN A 12 15.04 4.27 -16.12
C GLN A 12 14.01 3.14 -16.39
N HIS A 13 12.71 3.46 -16.31
CA HIS A 13 11.62 2.51 -16.46
C HIS A 13 10.54 3.04 -17.41
N PRO A 14 10.89 3.32 -18.69
CA PRO A 14 9.97 3.97 -19.65
C PRO A 14 8.75 3.10 -20.00
N ASP A 15 8.83 1.79 -19.78
CA ASP A 15 7.74 0.85 -20.06
C ASP A 15 6.71 0.78 -18.93
N ARG A 16 6.99 1.41 -17.76
CA ARG A 16 6.09 1.45 -16.62
C ARG A 16 5.22 2.70 -16.63
N VAL A 17 4.00 2.56 -16.16
CA VAL A 17 3.09 3.71 -16.01
C VAL A 17 3.63 4.65 -14.92
N ASP A 18 3.71 5.94 -15.22
CA ASP A 18 4.08 6.95 -14.22
C ASP A 18 2.85 7.35 -13.37
N LEU A 19 2.82 6.88 -12.13
CA LEU A 19 1.83 7.25 -11.12
C LEU A 19 2.42 8.15 -10.02
N THR A 20 3.61 8.71 -10.24
CA THR A 20 4.26 9.58 -9.24
C THR A 20 3.45 10.84 -8.88
N PRO A 21 2.57 11.40 -9.76
CA PRO A 21 1.69 12.50 -9.39
C PRO A 21 0.43 12.07 -8.63
N THR A 22 0.09 10.76 -8.63
CA THR A 22 -1.10 10.25 -7.94
C THR A 22 -0.87 10.23 -6.44
N PRO A 23 -1.75 10.85 -5.61
CA PRO A 23 -1.52 10.96 -4.17
C PRO A 23 -1.81 9.64 -3.44
N LEU A 24 -1.03 8.61 -3.77
CA LEU A 24 -0.97 7.33 -3.09
C LEU A 24 -0.41 7.52 -1.67
N VAL A 25 -0.94 6.81 -0.70
CA VAL A 25 -0.46 6.79 0.68
C VAL A 25 -0.33 5.36 1.18
N THR A 26 0.60 5.11 2.09
CA THR A 26 0.64 3.87 2.87
C THR A 26 -0.10 4.08 4.19
N ILE A 27 -0.80 3.04 4.69
CA ILE A 27 -1.56 3.09 5.95
C ILE A 27 -1.26 1.80 6.73
N ASP A 28 -0.42 1.91 7.75
CA ASP A 28 0.15 0.78 8.48
C ASP A 28 0.14 1.01 9.99
N GLY A 29 0.52 0.01 10.77
CA GLY A 29 0.80 0.16 12.19
C GLY A 29 1.99 1.10 12.45
N GLU A 30 2.05 1.71 13.62
CA GLU A 30 3.06 2.72 13.97
C GLU A 30 4.50 2.17 13.85
N THR A 31 4.72 0.92 14.21
CA THR A 31 6.05 0.28 14.23
C THR A 31 6.48 -0.34 12.91
N ALA A 32 5.59 -0.37 11.89
CA ALA A 32 5.91 -0.93 10.58
C ALA A 32 7.04 -0.17 9.88
N LYS A 33 7.92 -0.90 9.19
CA LYS A 33 9.05 -0.39 8.40
C LYS A 33 9.03 -0.85 6.94
N ASP A 34 8.32 -1.92 6.68
CA ASP A 34 8.11 -2.60 5.40
C ASP A 34 6.71 -2.23 4.89
N PHE A 35 6.61 -1.13 4.16
CA PHE A 35 5.34 -0.67 3.57
C PHE A 35 5.16 -1.37 2.23
N ASP A 36 4.36 -2.44 2.23
CA ASP A 36 4.19 -3.31 1.07
C ASP A 36 3.10 -2.81 0.11
N ASP A 37 2.13 -2.05 0.60
CA ASP A 37 1.03 -1.52 -0.19
C ASP A 37 0.82 -0.01 -0.01
N ALA A 38 0.42 0.63 -1.11
CA ALA A 38 -0.02 2.02 -1.12
C ALA A 38 -1.36 2.11 -1.85
N VAL A 39 -2.24 2.96 -1.33
CA VAL A 39 -3.63 3.04 -1.79
C VAL A 39 -4.02 4.45 -2.18
N TYR A 40 -4.97 4.53 -3.13
CA TYR A 40 -5.59 5.77 -3.57
C TYR A 40 -7.02 5.51 -3.98
N ALA A 41 -7.92 6.43 -3.70
CA ALA A 41 -9.28 6.41 -4.25
C ALA A 41 -9.73 7.79 -4.71
N LYS A 42 -10.59 7.79 -5.74
CA LYS A 42 -11.23 8.98 -6.30
C LYS A 42 -12.68 8.68 -6.64
N ALA A 43 -13.59 9.54 -6.20
CA ALA A 43 -14.99 9.45 -6.60
C ALA A 43 -15.17 9.74 -8.10
N LEU A 44 -15.97 8.92 -8.79
CA LEU A 44 -16.25 9.05 -10.23
C LEU A 44 -17.46 9.96 -10.52
N GLY A 45 -18.03 10.54 -9.48
CA GLY A 45 -19.21 11.41 -9.57
C GLY A 45 -20.54 10.64 -9.72
N GLY A 46 -21.62 11.27 -9.26
CA GLY A 46 -22.96 10.68 -9.27
C GLY A 46 -23.01 9.33 -8.50
N ARG A 47 -23.66 8.33 -9.11
CA ARG A 47 -23.76 6.95 -8.55
C ARG A 47 -22.76 5.97 -9.18
N LYS A 48 -21.69 6.46 -9.82
CA LYS A 48 -20.73 5.61 -10.53
C LYS A 48 -19.80 4.86 -9.56
N GLY A 49 -19.64 5.35 -8.32
CA GLY A 49 -18.74 4.81 -7.32
C GLY A 49 -17.34 5.42 -7.38
N TRP A 50 -16.29 4.62 -7.30
CA TRP A 50 -14.91 5.09 -7.13
C TRP A 50 -13.95 4.38 -8.09
N GLN A 51 -12.94 5.10 -8.54
CA GLN A 51 -11.69 4.53 -9.00
C GLN A 51 -10.85 4.26 -7.76
N VAL A 52 -10.32 3.05 -7.64
CA VAL A 52 -9.44 2.62 -6.55
C VAL A 52 -8.16 2.10 -7.16
N ILE A 53 -7.03 2.52 -6.62
CA ILE A 53 -5.70 2.05 -7.01
C ILE A 53 -5.06 1.42 -5.76
N VAL A 54 -4.61 0.19 -5.91
CA VAL A 54 -3.77 -0.52 -4.94
C VAL A 54 -2.44 -0.80 -5.62
N ALA A 55 -1.37 -0.25 -5.08
CA ALA A 55 -0.01 -0.43 -5.57
C ALA A 55 0.76 -1.30 -4.57
N ILE A 56 1.23 -2.46 -5.02
CA ILE A 56 2.02 -3.40 -4.22
C ILE A 56 3.48 -3.29 -4.61
N ALA A 57 4.38 -3.30 -3.65
CA ALA A 57 5.83 -3.29 -3.89
C ALA A 57 6.23 -4.39 -4.89
N ASP A 58 6.89 -4.02 -5.98
CA ASP A 58 7.32 -4.98 -7.02
C ASP A 58 8.60 -5.71 -6.59
N VAL A 59 8.45 -6.62 -5.64
CA VAL A 59 9.55 -7.47 -5.14
C VAL A 59 10.11 -8.34 -6.26
N ALA A 60 9.28 -8.81 -7.20
CA ALA A 60 9.69 -9.68 -8.31
C ALA A 60 10.66 -8.99 -9.29
N ASN A 61 10.66 -7.65 -9.31
CA ASN A 61 11.67 -6.91 -10.08
C ASN A 61 13.09 -7.16 -9.54
N TYR A 62 13.25 -7.37 -8.25
CA TYR A 62 14.54 -7.52 -7.57
C TYR A 62 14.88 -8.99 -7.26
N VAL A 63 13.89 -9.80 -6.91
CA VAL A 63 14.05 -11.22 -6.58
C VAL A 63 13.70 -12.04 -7.83
N LYS A 64 14.73 -12.31 -8.63
CA LYS A 64 14.54 -13.08 -9.88
C LYS A 64 14.44 -14.57 -9.59
N PRO A 65 13.62 -15.33 -10.32
CA PRO A 65 13.50 -16.77 -10.17
C PRO A 65 14.86 -17.47 -10.21
N ASN A 66 15.06 -18.44 -9.32
CA ASN A 66 16.30 -19.22 -9.17
C ASN A 66 17.56 -18.41 -8.78
N SER A 67 17.38 -17.15 -8.36
CA SER A 67 18.48 -16.37 -7.77
C SER A 67 18.75 -16.82 -6.33
N ALA A 68 19.92 -16.44 -5.79
CA ALA A 68 20.24 -16.72 -4.39
C ALA A 68 19.23 -16.09 -3.41
N LEU A 69 18.64 -14.92 -3.75
CA LEU A 69 17.58 -14.30 -2.97
C LEU A 69 16.29 -15.13 -3.00
N ASP A 70 15.91 -15.62 -4.19
CA ASP A 70 14.73 -16.46 -4.37
C ASP A 70 14.87 -17.79 -3.61
N THR A 71 16.01 -18.45 -3.75
CA THR A 71 16.29 -19.70 -3.04
C THR A 71 16.22 -19.50 -1.51
N GLU A 72 16.81 -18.43 -0.99
CA GLU A 72 16.78 -18.14 0.45
C GLU A 72 15.37 -17.78 0.91
N ALA A 73 14.61 -16.99 0.13
CA ALA A 73 13.22 -16.67 0.44
C ALA A 73 12.32 -17.92 0.48
N GLN A 74 12.52 -18.86 -0.45
CA GLN A 74 11.81 -20.15 -0.43
C GLN A 74 12.16 -20.99 0.81
N ASN A 75 13.44 -21.03 1.21
CA ASN A 75 13.88 -21.73 2.42
C ASN A 75 13.25 -21.14 3.69
N ARG A 76 13.12 -19.81 3.76
CA ARG A 76 12.50 -19.11 4.91
C ARG A 76 10.99 -19.17 4.90
N THR A 77 10.38 -19.19 3.73
CA THR A 77 8.92 -19.26 3.49
C THR A 77 8.16 -18.00 3.92
N THR A 78 8.44 -17.43 5.08
CA THR A 78 7.78 -16.25 5.65
C THR A 78 8.73 -15.48 6.58
N SER A 79 8.39 -14.24 6.88
CA SER A 79 9.00 -13.53 8.01
C SER A 79 8.41 -14.04 9.32
N VAL A 80 9.24 -14.13 10.36
CA VAL A 80 8.84 -14.57 11.71
C VAL A 80 8.97 -13.39 12.67
N TYR A 81 7.84 -12.99 13.25
CA TYR A 81 7.77 -11.88 14.19
C TYR A 81 7.82 -12.40 15.62
N LEU A 82 8.89 -12.07 16.33
CA LEU A 82 9.10 -12.41 17.74
C LEU A 82 8.96 -11.13 18.60
N PRO A 83 8.71 -11.22 19.90
CA PRO A 83 8.44 -10.05 20.72
C PRO A 83 9.51 -8.94 20.68
N SER A 84 10.79 -9.30 20.49
CA SER A 84 11.91 -8.35 20.53
C SER A 84 12.64 -8.19 19.19
N PHE A 85 12.36 -9.05 18.19
CA PHE A 85 13.03 -8.98 16.89
C PHE A 85 12.25 -9.72 15.79
N VAL A 86 12.56 -9.40 14.54
CA VAL A 86 11.98 -10.04 13.36
C VAL A 86 13.06 -10.82 12.63
N VAL A 87 12.75 -12.06 12.25
CA VAL A 87 13.56 -12.82 11.28
C VAL A 87 12.91 -12.64 9.91
N PRO A 88 13.42 -11.73 9.06
CA PRO A 88 12.76 -11.40 7.81
C PRO A 88 12.97 -12.49 6.76
N MET A 89 11.95 -12.73 5.91
CA MET A 89 12.05 -13.63 4.76
C MET A 89 13.04 -13.09 3.72
N LEU A 90 13.07 -11.80 3.50
CA LEU A 90 13.99 -11.10 2.61
C LEU A 90 14.96 -10.23 3.43
N PRO A 91 16.18 -9.97 2.93
CA PRO A 91 17.10 -9.05 3.60
C PRO A 91 16.48 -7.68 3.82
N GLU A 92 16.68 -7.07 4.99
CA GLU A 92 16.10 -5.76 5.37
C GLU A 92 16.45 -4.64 4.38
N GLY A 93 17.63 -4.65 3.78
CA GLY A 93 17.99 -3.71 2.71
C GLY A 93 17.11 -3.85 1.45
N LEU A 94 16.33 -4.91 1.33
CA LEU A 94 15.33 -5.08 0.28
C LEU A 94 13.94 -4.79 0.83
N SER A 95 13.49 -5.48 1.88
CA SER A 95 12.14 -5.33 2.42
C SER A 95 11.87 -3.95 3.01
N ASN A 96 12.79 -3.46 3.88
CA ASN A 96 12.58 -2.20 4.59
C ASN A 96 13.09 -0.97 3.82
N GLU A 97 13.89 -1.17 2.73
CA GLU A 97 14.48 -0.06 2.00
C GLU A 97 14.00 0.00 0.55
N LEU A 98 14.48 -0.89 -0.31
CA LEU A 98 14.28 -0.77 -1.77
C LEU A 98 12.86 -1.09 -2.21
N CYS A 99 12.20 -2.07 -1.57
CA CYS A 99 10.81 -2.43 -1.84
C CYS A 99 9.81 -1.60 -1.03
N SER A 100 10.15 -1.21 0.21
CA SER A 100 9.25 -0.45 1.07
C SER A 100 8.79 0.86 0.40
N LEU A 101 7.47 1.06 0.30
CA LEU A 101 6.84 2.19 -0.36
C LEU A 101 6.90 3.45 0.50
N LYS A 102 8.09 3.79 0.97
CA LYS A 102 8.36 4.97 1.81
C LYS A 102 7.90 6.27 1.15
N PRO A 103 7.48 7.28 1.95
CA PRO A 103 7.07 8.56 1.41
C PRO A 103 8.21 9.29 0.70
N ASP A 104 7.85 10.08 -0.30
CA ASP A 104 8.73 10.98 -1.05
C ASP A 104 9.89 10.33 -1.82
N VAL A 105 9.84 9.02 -2.02
CA VAL A 105 10.81 8.31 -2.87
C VAL A 105 10.11 7.51 -3.96
N PHE A 106 10.78 7.39 -5.11
CA PHE A 106 10.25 6.58 -6.21
C PHE A 106 10.42 5.10 -5.93
N ARG A 107 9.36 4.33 -6.23
CA ARG A 107 9.33 2.88 -6.04
C ARG A 107 8.66 2.20 -7.23
N LEU A 108 9.11 0.98 -7.51
CA LEU A 108 8.46 0.11 -8.48
C LEU A 108 7.31 -0.61 -7.82
N ALA A 109 6.17 -0.64 -8.49
CA ALA A 109 4.97 -1.27 -7.98
C ALA A 109 4.25 -2.08 -9.06
N LEU A 110 3.60 -3.15 -8.64
CA LEU A 110 2.56 -3.82 -9.38
C LEU A 110 1.21 -3.25 -8.94
N VAL A 111 0.45 -2.73 -9.88
CA VAL A 111 -0.76 -1.97 -9.59
C VAL A 111 -2.00 -2.77 -9.99
N CYS A 112 -3.00 -2.79 -9.11
CA CYS A 112 -4.37 -3.12 -9.42
C CYS A 112 -5.20 -1.84 -9.39
N GLU A 113 -5.71 -1.42 -10.54
CA GLU A 113 -6.66 -0.31 -10.66
C GLU A 113 -8.06 -0.86 -10.89
N MET A 114 -9.03 -0.41 -10.09
CA MET A 114 -10.38 -0.93 -10.06
C MET A 114 -11.42 0.18 -10.16
N THR A 115 -12.55 -0.13 -10.80
CA THR A 115 -13.80 0.62 -10.67
C THR A 115 -14.72 -0.09 -9.69
N VAL A 116 -14.96 0.54 -8.53
CA VAL A 116 -15.81 -0.01 -7.46
C VAL A 116 -17.14 0.75 -7.45
N SER A 117 -18.25 0.03 -7.49
CA SER A 117 -19.60 0.63 -7.43
C SER A 117 -19.94 1.09 -6.01
N VAL A 118 -20.98 1.92 -5.88
CA VAL A 118 -21.52 2.35 -4.56
C VAL A 118 -22.04 1.19 -3.68
N LYS A 119 -22.17 -0.01 -4.24
CA LYS A 119 -22.55 -1.24 -3.53
C LYS A 119 -21.33 -2.12 -3.19
N GLY A 120 -20.11 -1.63 -3.29
CA GLY A 120 -18.90 -2.40 -3.02
C GLY A 120 -18.63 -3.54 -4.02
N ILE A 121 -19.11 -3.42 -5.27
CA ILE A 121 -18.89 -4.43 -6.32
C ILE A 121 -17.80 -3.90 -7.26
N VAL A 122 -16.74 -4.66 -7.43
CA VAL A 122 -15.71 -4.40 -8.44
C VAL A 122 -16.32 -4.70 -9.82
N ARG A 123 -16.40 -3.68 -10.67
CA ARG A 123 -16.97 -3.78 -12.02
C ARG A 123 -15.92 -4.03 -13.08
N GLU A 124 -14.80 -3.34 -12.94
CA GLU A 124 -13.68 -3.41 -13.86
C GLU A 124 -12.39 -3.41 -13.07
N HIS A 125 -11.38 -4.07 -13.57
CA HIS A 125 -10.04 -4.04 -13.01
C HIS A 125 -8.99 -4.22 -14.11
N LYS A 126 -7.81 -3.69 -13.88
CA LYS A 126 -6.63 -3.91 -14.70
C LYS A 126 -5.38 -3.98 -13.83
N PHE A 127 -4.40 -4.78 -14.28
CA PHE A 127 -3.10 -4.89 -13.64
C PHE A 127 -2.04 -4.33 -14.57
N TYR A 128 -1.09 -3.61 -14.00
CA TYR A 128 0.05 -3.06 -14.74
C TYR A 128 1.22 -2.72 -13.80
N GLU A 129 2.40 -2.65 -14.37
CA GLU A 129 3.59 -2.20 -13.68
C GLU A 129 3.66 -0.67 -13.69
N ALA A 130 4.05 -0.07 -12.55
CA ALA A 130 4.14 1.37 -12.41
C ALA A 130 5.40 1.81 -11.67
N VAL A 131 5.73 3.09 -11.84
CA VAL A 131 6.58 3.83 -10.90
C VAL A 131 5.66 4.73 -10.08
N ILE A 132 5.77 4.64 -8.76
CA ILE A 132 4.98 5.43 -7.82
C ILE A 132 5.86 6.29 -6.93
N ARG A 133 5.25 7.29 -6.29
CA ARG A 133 5.75 8.00 -5.12
C ARG A 133 4.63 7.98 -4.07
N SER A 134 4.90 7.45 -2.89
CA SER A 134 3.96 7.61 -1.78
C SER A 134 4.00 9.06 -1.29
N HIS A 135 2.83 9.68 -1.12
CA HIS A 135 2.68 11.07 -0.70
C HIS A 135 2.50 11.24 0.81
N GLY A 136 2.45 10.12 1.53
CA GLY A 136 2.38 10.10 2.99
C GLY A 136 2.44 8.69 3.55
N ARG A 137 3.16 8.55 4.65
CA ARG A 137 3.10 7.38 5.51
C ARG A 137 2.15 7.70 6.66
N LEU A 138 0.99 7.07 6.64
CA LEU A 138 -0.06 7.25 7.64
C LEU A 138 -0.11 6.03 8.57
N THR A 139 -0.59 6.23 9.79
CA THR A 139 -0.95 5.12 10.67
C THR A 139 -2.46 4.96 10.74
N TYR A 140 -2.92 3.77 11.17
CA TYR A 140 -4.35 3.52 11.37
C TYR A 140 -4.96 4.54 12.34
N GLU A 141 -4.25 4.87 13.43
CA GLU A 141 -4.67 5.84 14.45
C GLU A 141 -4.76 7.26 13.89
N GLN A 142 -3.78 7.67 13.07
CA GLN A 142 -3.78 9.00 12.43
C GLN A 142 -4.94 9.15 11.47
N VAL A 143 -5.20 8.12 10.64
CA VAL A 143 -6.34 8.13 9.72
C VAL A 143 -7.65 8.16 10.49
N GLN A 144 -7.78 7.36 11.56
CA GLN A 144 -8.98 7.35 12.39
C GLN A 144 -9.22 8.72 13.06
N ALA A 145 -8.19 9.31 13.69
CA ALA A 145 -8.27 10.64 14.30
C ALA A 145 -8.63 11.74 13.28
N HIS A 146 -8.09 11.63 12.04
CA HIS A 146 -8.45 12.55 10.97
C HIS A 146 -9.94 12.42 10.59
N LEU A 147 -10.43 11.21 10.45
CA LEU A 147 -11.82 10.94 10.02
C LEU A 147 -12.85 11.30 11.10
N ASP A 148 -12.50 11.20 12.38
CA ASP A 148 -13.41 11.44 13.51
C ASP A 148 -13.35 12.91 14.01
N GLU A 149 -12.14 13.48 14.06
CA GLU A 149 -11.88 14.76 14.73
C GLU A 149 -11.29 15.82 13.78
N GLY A 150 -10.97 15.48 12.54
CA GLY A 150 -10.34 16.40 11.60
C GLY A 150 -8.85 16.66 11.90
N ALA A 151 -8.18 15.74 12.63
CA ALA A 151 -6.76 15.87 12.92
C ALA A 151 -5.92 15.97 11.63
N SER A 152 -4.79 16.69 11.68
CA SER A 152 -3.91 16.83 10.52
C SER A 152 -3.18 15.52 10.20
N LEU A 153 -3.03 15.22 8.90
CA LEU A 153 -2.26 14.06 8.44
C LEU A 153 -0.78 14.45 8.19
N PRO A 154 0.18 13.55 8.44
CA PRO A 154 1.60 13.78 8.21
C PRO A 154 1.96 13.62 6.73
N CYS A 155 1.68 14.62 5.92
CA CYS A 155 2.09 14.68 4.52
C CYS A 155 2.52 16.10 4.13
N ASN A 156 3.21 16.24 3.02
CA ASN A 156 3.65 17.53 2.51
C ASN A 156 2.47 18.46 2.22
N LYS A 157 2.63 19.77 2.49
CA LYS A 157 1.56 20.77 2.26
C LYS A 157 1.04 20.78 0.82
N GLN A 158 1.89 20.51 -0.16
CA GLN A 158 1.53 20.48 -1.58
C GLN A 158 0.64 19.27 -1.91
N ASP A 159 0.90 18.13 -1.28
CA ASP A 159 0.21 16.87 -1.50
C ASP A 159 -1.09 16.77 -0.67
N MET A 160 -1.18 17.55 0.41
CA MET A 160 -2.27 17.52 1.39
C MET A 160 -3.68 17.51 0.76
N PRO A 161 -4.06 18.41 -0.17
CA PRO A 161 -5.42 18.41 -0.72
C PRO A 161 -5.78 17.11 -1.42
N GLY A 162 -4.82 16.53 -2.17
CA GLY A 162 -4.99 15.25 -2.85
C GLY A 162 -5.11 14.08 -1.88
N VAL A 163 -4.26 14.06 -0.85
CA VAL A 163 -4.28 13.02 0.20
C VAL A 163 -5.60 13.05 0.97
N LEU A 164 -6.06 14.23 1.42
CA LEU A 164 -7.32 14.36 2.14
C LEU A 164 -8.52 13.88 1.30
N THR A 165 -8.55 14.26 0.02
CA THR A 165 -9.60 13.82 -0.91
C THR A 165 -9.59 12.30 -1.08
N SER A 166 -8.39 11.71 -1.21
CA SER A 166 -8.22 10.27 -1.34
C SER A 166 -8.63 9.52 -0.07
N VAL A 167 -8.20 9.96 1.11
CA VAL A 167 -8.55 9.33 2.40
C VAL A 167 -10.06 9.36 2.63
N ALA A 168 -10.73 10.48 2.34
CA ALA A 168 -12.18 10.57 2.42
C ALA A 168 -12.89 9.58 1.46
N ALA A 169 -12.37 9.42 0.23
CA ALA A 169 -12.91 8.46 -0.73
C ALA A 169 -12.63 7.00 -0.28
N LEU A 170 -11.43 6.70 0.24
CA LEU A 170 -11.07 5.38 0.79
C LEU A 170 -12.01 4.97 1.93
N LYS A 171 -12.39 5.89 2.82
CA LYS A 171 -13.40 5.61 3.87
C LYS A 171 -14.73 5.16 3.26
N GLN A 172 -15.19 5.81 2.19
CA GLN A 172 -16.45 5.43 1.54
C GLN A 172 -16.33 4.07 0.83
N VAL A 173 -15.20 3.79 0.20
CA VAL A 173 -14.91 2.48 -0.40
C VAL A 173 -14.90 1.39 0.67
N PHE A 174 -14.25 1.63 1.81
CA PHE A 174 -14.23 0.71 2.94
C PHE A 174 -15.65 0.39 3.44
N LEU A 175 -16.49 1.40 3.65
CA LEU A 175 -17.88 1.21 4.08
C LEU A 175 -18.68 0.41 3.05
N ALA A 176 -18.49 0.68 1.77
CA ALA A 176 -19.17 -0.07 0.69
C ALA A 176 -18.73 -1.54 0.64
N PHE A 177 -17.42 -1.82 0.81
CA PHE A 177 -16.92 -3.19 0.87
C PHE A 177 -17.37 -3.93 2.14
N SER A 178 -17.39 -3.24 3.30
CA SER A 178 -17.88 -3.82 4.56
C SER A 178 -19.34 -4.23 4.42
N GLN A 179 -20.20 -3.35 3.92
CA GLN A 179 -21.61 -3.66 3.68
C GLN A 179 -21.77 -4.84 2.70
N ALA A 180 -21.00 -4.84 1.59
CA ALA A 180 -21.05 -5.94 0.64
C ALA A 180 -20.55 -7.27 1.23
N LYS A 181 -19.63 -7.24 2.19
CA LYS A 181 -19.17 -8.42 2.95
C LYS A 181 -20.29 -8.94 3.85
N ASP A 182 -20.94 -8.06 4.62
CA ASP A 182 -22.05 -8.41 5.50
C ASP A 182 -23.24 -8.99 4.73
N ASP A 183 -23.59 -8.36 3.60
CA ASP A 183 -24.68 -8.84 2.71
C ASP A 183 -24.41 -10.27 2.16
N ARG A 184 -23.14 -10.67 2.06
CA ARG A 184 -22.75 -12.05 1.66
C ARG A 184 -22.64 -13.02 2.83
N GLY A 185 -22.91 -12.59 4.06
CA GLY A 185 -22.77 -13.41 5.27
C GLY A 185 -21.31 -13.61 5.70
N GLY A 186 -20.42 -12.65 5.39
CA GLY A 186 -19.04 -12.67 5.85
C GLY A 186 -18.95 -12.58 7.37
N LEU A 187 -18.09 -13.41 7.98
CA LEU A 187 -17.84 -13.38 9.41
C LEU A 187 -16.66 -12.47 9.71
N ASP A 188 -16.79 -11.68 10.78
CA ASP A 188 -15.68 -10.94 11.40
C ASP A 188 -15.23 -11.66 12.67
N PHE A 189 -13.92 -11.92 12.74
CA PHE A 189 -13.29 -12.45 13.95
C PHE A 189 -12.49 -11.32 14.59
N ASN A 190 -12.96 -10.82 15.73
CA ASN A 190 -12.23 -9.89 16.56
C ASN A 190 -11.10 -10.63 17.29
N SER A 191 -9.93 -10.73 16.68
CA SER A 191 -8.71 -11.15 17.37
C SER A 191 -8.08 -9.96 18.09
N ARG A 192 -7.72 -10.14 19.37
CA ARG A 192 -6.90 -9.16 20.09
C ARG A 192 -5.44 -9.53 19.90
N GLU A 193 -4.64 -8.60 19.38
CA GLU A 193 -3.20 -8.72 19.45
C GLU A 193 -2.71 -8.40 20.85
N GLY A 194 -1.95 -9.31 21.46
CA GLY A 194 -1.29 -9.07 22.74
C GLY A 194 0.00 -8.29 22.53
N VAL A 195 0.14 -7.16 23.22
CA VAL A 195 1.43 -6.47 23.34
C VAL A 195 2.12 -7.03 24.57
N ILE A 196 3.34 -7.55 24.39
CA ILE A 196 4.22 -7.98 25.49
C ILE A 196 5.16 -6.80 25.78
N GLU A 197 4.99 -6.20 26.97
CA GLU A 197 5.90 -5.17 27.51
C GLU A 197 7.15 -5.78 28.13
#